data_4dc003bf2745d06a4a16092a38fadad7
#
_entry.id   4dc003bf2745d06a4a16092a38fadad7
#
_cell.length_a   1.000
_cell.length_b   1.000
_cell.length_c   1.000
_cell.angle_alpha   90.00
_cell.angle_beta   90.00
_cell.angle_gamma   90.00
#
_symmetry.space_group_name_H-M   'P 1'
#
loop_
_entity.id
_entity.type
_entity.pdbx_description
1 polymer ?
#
loop_
_entity_poly.entity_id
_entity_poly.type
_entity_poly.pdbx_seq_one_letter_code
_entity_poly.pdbx_strand_id
1 'polypeptide(L)'
;PYEGAAGAPCIAHTVEHRTPSPPRATMSYLLPHLRTGWAVDQAILNEEDRVVVVRFGHDYDPVCMQMDEALSKIADKVKNFCVVYLVDITEVPDFNTMYELYDPCTVMTFFRNKHIMIDLGTGNNNKINWALTNTQELIDLIETVYRGARKGRGLVVSPKDYSTKYRY
;
A
#
# COMPACT_ATOMS: atom_id res chain seq x y z
N PRO A 1 -30.58 25.50 16.13
CA PRO A 1 -30.49 24.98 16.13
C PRO A 1 -30.10 24.58 15.97
N TYR A 2 -30.15 24.56 15.91
CA TYR A 2 -29.76 23.98 15.90
C TYR A 2 -29.31 23.53 15.67
N GLU A 3 -29.47 23.69 15.43
CA GLU A 3 -29.21 23.12 15.33
C GLU A 3 -28.69 22.53 15.16
N GLY A 4 -28.84 22.45 15.01
CA GLY A 4 -28.53 21.69 14.93
C GLY A 4 -28.04 21.07 14.60
N ALA A 5 -28.21 21.34 14.48
CA ALA A 5 -27.91 20.67 14.31
C ALA A 5 -27.42 20.04 14.01
N ALA A 6 -27.52 20.15 13.97
CA ALA A 6 -27.20 19.50 13.82
C ALA A 6 -26.70 18.84 13.61
N GLY A 7 -26.72 18.80 13.53
CA GLY A 7 -26.32 18.10 13.45
C GLY A 7 -25.83 17.45 13.30
N ALA A 8 -25.99 17.42 13.35
CA ALA A 8 -25.63 16.72 13.37
C ALA A 8 -25.15 16.02 13.14
N PRO A 9 -25.22 15.91 13.04
CA PRO A 9 -24.89 15.06 12.91
C PRO A 9 -24.34 14.36 12.72
N CYS A 10 -24.49 14.40 12.83
CA CYS A 10 -24.08 13.64 12.83
C CYS A 10 -23.70 12.86 12.91
N ILE A 11 -23.90 12.80 12.94
CA ILE A 11 -23.77 11.96 13.14
C ILE A 11 -23.38 11.17 13.09
N ALA A 12 -23.72 11.21 13.09
CA ALA A 12 -23.48 10.31 13.23
C ALA A 12 -23.16 9.64 13.13
N HIS A 13 -23.51 9.69 13.10
CA HIS A 13 -23.33 8.87 13.18
C HIS A 13 -22.98 8.18 13.12
N THR A 14 -23.20 8.27 13.10
CA THR A 14 -23.10 7.53 13.16
C THR A 14 -22.76 6.67 13.22
N VAL A 15 -23.00 6.47 13.21
CA VAL A 15 -22.86 5.58 13.33
C VAL A 15 -22.49 4.80 13.49
N GLU A 16 -22.56 4.65 13.50
CA GLU A 16 -22.39 3.90 13.67
C GLU A 16 -22.06 3.16 13.90
N HIS A 17 -22.38 2.93 13.90
CA HIS A 17 -22.40 2.19 13.99
C HIS A 17 -22.22 1.33 14.16
N ARG A 18 -22.52 1.37 14.96
CA ARG A 18 -22.61 0.32 15.06
C ARG A 18 -22.60 -0.78 14.39
N THR A 19 -22.10 -0.77 13.99
CA THR A 19 -22.00 -1.84 13.04
C THR A 19 -21.25 -3.03 13.61
N PRO A 20 -21.62 -4.25 13.20
CA PRO A 20 -20.83 -5.39 13.64
C PRO A 20 -19.39 -5.29 13.15
N SER A 21 -18.50 -5.96 13.87
CA SER A 21 -17.11 -6.01 13.47
C SER A 21 -17.01 -6.52 12.04
N PRO A 22 -16.21 -5.88 11.19
CA PRO A 22 -16.03 -6.35 9.84
C PRO A 22 -15.32 -7.70 9.84
N PRO A 23 -15.58 -8.53 8.83
CA PRO A 23 -14.83 -9.76 8.67
C PRO A 23 -13.34 -9.45 8.46
N ARG A 24 -12.50 -10.45 8.71
CA ARG A 24 -11.06 -10.30 8.54
C ARG A 24 -10.66 -9.74 7.19
N ALA A 25 -11.46 -10.05 6.16
CA ALA A 25 -11.23 -9.59 4.80
C ALA A 25 -11.25 -8.08 4.66
N THR A 26 -11.77 -7.34 5.65
CA THR A 26 -11.87 -5.89 5.57
C THR A 26 -10.79 -5.19 6.39
N MET A 27 -9.66 -5.85 6.67
CA MET A 27 -8.53 -5.20 7.32
C MET A 27 -8.02 -4.00 6.54
N SER A 28 -8.34 -3.91 5.26
CA SER A 28 -7.98 -2.78 4.41
C SER A 28 -8.43 -1.44 4.97
N TYR A 29 -9.53 -1.39 5.72
CA TYR A 29 -10.02 -0.12 6.24
C TYR A 29 -9.12 0.47 7.35
N LEU A 30 -8.19 -0.33 7.86
CA LEU A 30 -7.23 0.16 8.87
C LEU A 30 -6.12 1.00 8.25
N LEU A 31 -5.98 0.98 6.93
CA LEU A 31 -4.95 1.71 6.22
C LEU A 31 -5.59 2.89 5.46
N PRO A 32 -4.87 4.02 5.35
CA PRO A 32 -5.42 5.16 4.63
C PRO A 32 -5.58 4.88 3.15
N HIS A 33 -6.69 5.34 2.60
CA HIS A 33 -7.00 5.22 1.18
C HIS A 33 -6.78 6.55 0.48
N LEU A 34 -6.17 6.51 -0.70
CA LEU A 34 -6.03 7.68 -1.56
C LEU A 34 -7.07 7.56 -2.67
N ARG A 35 -7.94 8.56 -2.79
CA ARG A 35 -9.13 8.43 -3.61
C ARG A 35 -9.09 9.22 -4.91
N THR A 36 -8.01 9.94 -5.16
CA THR A 36 -7.82 10.69 -6.41
C THR A 36 -6.39 10.58 -6.85
N GLY A 37 -6.14 10.77 -8.17
CA GLY A 37 -4.77 10.78 -8.68
C GLY A 37 -3.96 11.89 -8.05
N TRP A 38 -4.59 13.05 -7.81
CA TRP A 38 -3.92 14.15 -7.14
C TRP A 38 -3.48 13.77 -5.72
N ALA A 39 -4.34 13.06 -4.99
CA ALA A 39 -4.00 12.62 -3.62
C ALA A 39 -2.81 11.66 -3.63
N VAL A 40 -2.74 10.76 -4.62
CA VAL A 40 -1.61 9.84 -4.76
C VAL A 40 -0.33 10.63 -5.03
N ASP A 41 -0.37 11.57 -5.96
CA ASP A 41 0.79 12.39 -6.29
C ASP A 41 1.26 13.19 -5.08
N GLN A 42 0.34 13.77 -4.32
CA GLN A 42 0.69 14.56 -3.14
C GLN A 42 1.25 13.69 -2.03
N ALA A 43 0.71 12.50 -1.83
CA ALA A 43 1.23 11.58 -0.82
C ALA A 43 2.67 11.19 -1.12
N ILE A 44 2.98 10.94 -2.39
CA ILE A 44 4.33 10.59 -2.81
C ILE A 44 5.27 11.79 -2.71
N LEU A 45 4.80 12.96 -3.17
CA LEU A 45 5.62 14.16 -3.21
C LEU A 45 5.95 14.69 -1.82
N ASN A 46 4.97 14.66 -0.90
CA ASN A 46 5.13 15.28 0.41
C ASN A 46 5.93 14.43 1.39
N GLU A 47 6.17 13.18 1.09
CA GLU A 47 6.90 12.31 2.01
C GLU A 47 8.36 12.29 1.63
N GLU A 48 9.19 13.02 2.39
CA GLU A 48 10.60 13.20 2.06
C GLU A 48 11.54 12.27 2.82
N ASP A 49 11.09 11.74 3.95
CA ASP A 49 11.96 10.98 4.84
C ASP A 49 11.59 9.50 4.95
N ARG A 50 10.46 9.11 4.39
CA ARG A 50 9.96 7.73 4.49
C ARG A 50 9.66 7.17 3.12
N VAL A 51 9.78 5.86 3.01
CA VAL A 51 9.33 5.14 1.82
C VAL A 51 7.81 5.17 1.78
N VAL A 52 7.25 5.47 0.62
CA VAL A 52 5.80 5.41 0.40
C VAL A 52 5.50 4.08 -0.29
N VAL A 53 4.72 3.24 0.38
CA VAL A 53 4.28 1.96 -0.16
C VAL A 53 2.83 2.11 -0.59
N VAL A 54 2.53 1.86 -1.84
CA VAL A 54 1.18 1.99 -2.38
C VAL A 54 0.72 0.64 -2.92
N ARG A 55 -0.42 0.19 -2.44
CA ARG A 55 -1.07 -1.01 -2.97
C ARG A 55 -2.16 -0.58 -3.94
N PHE A 56 -2.03 -0.99 -5.18
CA PHE A 56 -3.04 -0.76 -6.22
C PHE A 56 -3.87 -2.03 -6.40
N GLY A 57 -5.17 -1.91 -6.29
CA GLY A 57 -6.05 -3.05 -6.44
C GLY A 57 -7.44 -2.73 -5.92
N HIS A 58 -8.11 -3.76 -5.39
CA HIS A 58 -9.45 -3.59 -4.82
C HIS A 58 -9.48 -4.18 -3.42
N ASP A 59 -10.15 -3.48 -2.50
CA ASP A 59 -10.26 -3.94 -1.11
C ASP A 59 -10.98 -5.28 -1.00
N TYR A 60 -11.85 -5.60 -1.96
CA TYR A 60 -12.63 -6.83 -1.95
C TYR A 60 -11.94 -8.01 -2.64
N ASP A 61 -10.81 -7.77 -3.30
CA ASP A 61 -10.08 -8.83 -4.01
C ASP A 61 -9.37 -9.73 -2.99
N PRO A 62 -9.48 -11.06 -3.10
CA PRO A 62 -8.86 -11.96 -2.10
C PRO A 62 -7.35 -11.79 -1.99
N VAL A 63 -6.65 -11.56 -3.10
CA VAL A 63 -5.20 -11.34 -3.08
C VAL A 63 -4.88 -10.05 -2.36
N CYS A 64 -5.65 -8.98 -2.65
CA CYS A 64 -5.47 -7.70 -1.98
C CYS A 64 -5.78 -7.80 -0.49
N MET A 65 -6.79 -8.58 -0.10
CA MET A 65 -7.12 -8.78 1.31
C MET A 65 -5.95 -9.39 2.07
N GLN A 66 -5.30 -10.39 1.49
CA GLN A 66 -4.14 -11.02 2.10
C GLN A 66 -2.97 -10.03 2.21
N MET A 67 -2.73 -9.27 1.15
CA MET A 67 -1.67 -8.28 1.15
C MET A 67 -1.95 -7.16 2.15
N ASP A 68 -3.19 -6.69 2.20
CA ASP A 68 -3.58 -5.61 3.11
C ASP A 68 -3.50 -6.05 4.56
N GLU A 69 -3.80 -7.31 4.84
CA GLU A 69 -3.62 -7.84 6.20
C GLU A 69 -2.15 -7.78 6.61
N ALA A 70 -1.25 -8.22 5.74
CA ALA A 70 0.18 -8.15 6.02
C ALA A 70 0.63 -6.71 6.20
N LEU A 71 0.18 -5.81 5.32
CA LEU A 71 0.54 -4.39 5.38
C LEU A 71 0.03 -3.75 6.68
N SER A 72 -1.18 -4.07 7.11
CA SER A 72 -1.72 -3.51 8.34
C SER A 72 -0.94 -3.97 9.57
N LYS A 73 -0.49 -5.23 9.55
CA LYS A 73 0.30 -5.77 10.66
C LYS A 73 1.66 -5.10 10.80
N ILE A 74 2.26 -4.71 9.69
CA ILE A 74 3.59 -4.09 9.73
C ILE A 74 3.55 -2.57 9.84
N ALA A 75 2.41 -1.94 9.56
CA ALA A 75 2.33 -0.48 9.45
C ALA A 75 2.89 0.23 10.68
N ASP A 76 2.55 -0.23 11.87
CA ASP A 76 3.07 0.37 13.11
C ASP A 76 4.55 0.10 13.32
N LYS A 77 5.02 -1.06 12.85
CA LYS A 77 6.41 -1.46 13.06
C LYS A 77 7.36 -0.68 12.18
N VAL A 78 6.90 -0.24 11.01
CA VAL A 78 7.74 0.46 10.03
C VAL A 78 7.44 1.96 9.93
N LYS A 79 6.55 2.49 10.77
CA LYS A 79 6.07 3.87 10.64
C LYS A 79 7.18 4.92 10.70
N ASN A 80 8.33 4.60 11.25
CA ASN A 80 9.44 5.53 11.33
C ASN A 80 10.14 5.73 9.99
N PHE A 81 10.03 4.77 9.08
CA PHE A 81 10.70 4.86 7.79
C PHE A 81 9.81 4.47 6.61
N CYS A 82 8.53 4.21 6.86
CA CYS A 82 7.60 3.79 5.81
C CYS A 82 6.19 4.27 6.13
N VAL A 83 5.45 4.63 5.08
CA VAL A 83 4.02 4.91 5.18
C VAL A 83 3.33 4.08 4.10
N VAL A 84 2.16 3.53 4.43
CA VAL A 84 1.41 2.63 3.54
C VAL A 84 0.09 3.27 3.15
N TYR A 85 -0.21 3.24 1.87
CA TYR A 85 -1.49 3.73 1.33
C TYR A 85 -2.13 2.69 0.44
N LEU A 86 -3.45 2.71 0.37
CA LEU A 86 -4.22 1.85 -0.51
C LEU A 86 -4.88 2.70 -1.59
N VAL A 87 -4.88 2.19 -2.82
CA VAL A 87 -5.50 2.85 -3.97
C VAL A 87 -6.37 1.85 -4.70
N ASP A 88 -7.63 2.23 -4.95
CA ASP A 88 -8.54 1.43 -5.77
C ASP A 88 -8.35 1.82 -7.23
N ILE A 89 -7.98 0.86 -8.06
CA ILE A 89 -7.67 1.11 -9.47
C ILE A 89 -8.90 1.46 -10.30
N THR A 90 -10.10 1.22 -9.79
CA THR A 90 -11.34 1.67 -10.43
C THR A 90 -11.65 3.11 -10.04
N GLU A 91 -11.44 3.44 -8.77
CA GLU A 91 -11.67 4.80 -8.26
C GLU A 91 -10.61 5.77 -8.78
N VAL A 92 -9.37 5.29 -8.91
CA VAL A 92 -8.23 6.10 -9.38
C VAL A 92 -7.61 5.39 -10.58
N PRO A 93 -8.18 5.56 -11.79
CA PRO A 93 -7.66 4.88 -12.98
C PRO A 93 -6.43 5.55 -13.59
N ASP A 94 -6.00 6.67 -13.04
CA ASP A 94 -4.98 7.53 -13.62
C ASP A 94 -3.64 6.81 -13.87
N PHE A 95 -3.33 5.81 -13.07
CA PHE A 95 -2.04 5.13 -13.12
C PHE A 95 -2.09 3.76 -13.77
N ASN A 96 -3.28 3.30 -14.18
CA ASN A 96 -3.46 1.92 -14.63
C ASN A 96 -2.62 1.59 -15.87
N THR A 97 -2.60 2.48 -16.84
CA THR A 97 -1.82 2.26 -18.06
C THR A 97 -0.33 2.52 -17.83
N MET A 98 -0.04 3.59 -17.08
CA MET A 98 1.34 4.01 -16.86
C MET A 98 2.14 2.94 -16.12
N TYR A 99 1.54 2.30 -15.12
CA TYR A 99 2.20 1.28 -14.31
C TYR A 99 1.77 -0.13 -14.66
N GLU A 100 0.96 -0.30 -15.72
CA GLU A 100 0.50 -1.60 -16.19
C GLU A 100 -0.17 -2.40 -15.06
N LEU A 101 -1.16 -1.79 -14.43
CA LEU A 101 -1.83 -2.36 -13.26
C LEU A 101 -2.91 -3.37 -13.70
N TYR A 102 -2.48 -4.46 -14.31
CA TYR A 102 -3.37 -5.49 -14.83
C TYR A 102 -3.51 -6.69 -13.90
N ASP A 103 -2.67 -6.75 -12.88
CA ASP A 103 -2.74 -7.82 -11.88
C ASP A 103 -3.77 -7.48 -10.80
N PRO A 104 -4.33 -8.48 -10.12
CA PRO A 104 -5.33 -8.23 -9.07
C PRO A 104 -4.78 -7.37 -7.94
N CYS A 105 -3.50 -7.52 -7.63
CA CYS A 105 -2.87 -6.78 -6.55
C CYS A 105 -1.47 -6.38 -6.97
N THR A 106 -1.15 -5.11 -6.82
CA THR A 106 0.17 -4.57 -7.14
C THR A 106 0.63 -3.67 -6.00
N VAL A 107 1.87 -3.86 -5.56
CA VAL A 107 2.48 -3.02 -4.54
C VAL A 107 3.72 -2.38 -5.14
N MET A 108 3.81 -1.06 -5.01
CA MET A 108 4.92 -0.28 -5.52
C MET A 108 5.50 0.58 -4.41
N THR A 109 6.79 0.91 -4.53
CA THR A 109 7.48 1.71 -3.53
C THR A 109 8.03 2.98 -4.16
N PHE A 110 7.94 4.08 -3.40
CA PHE A 110 8.42 5.39 -3.84
C PHE A 110 9.23 6.03 -2.71
N PHE A 111 10.21 6.82 -3.09
CA PHE A 111 10.99 7.58 -2.11
C PHE A 111 11.39 8.92 -2.73
N ARG A 112 11.07 10.00 -2.04
CA ARG A 112 11.37 11.37 -2.48
C ARG A 112 10.89 11.61 -3.92
N ASN A 113 9.62 11.25 -4.17
CA ASN A 113 8.96 11.46 -5.47
C ASN A 113 9.59 10.64 -6.60
N LYS A 114 10.21 9.51 -6.27
CA LYS A 114 10.86 8.64 -7.25
C LYS A 114 10.41 7.20 -7.02
N HIS A 115 10.04 6.53 -8.11
CA HIS A 115 9.72 5.10 -8.04
C HIS A 115 11.00 4.30 -7.82
N ILE A 116 11.02 3.47 -6.79
CA ILE A 116 12.15 2.63 -6.46
C ILE A 116 11.86 1.22 -6.95
N MET A 117 12.72 0.73 -7.84
CA MET A 117 12.59 -0.64 -8.36
C MET A 117 13.26 -1.62 -7.40
N ILE A 118 12.71 -2.83 -7.35
CA ILE A 118 13.22 -3.88 -6.48
C ILE A 118 13.51 -5.11 -7.33
N ASP A 119 14.73 -5.60 -7.27
CA ASP A 119 15.11 -6.84 -7.93
C ASP A 119 14.68 -8.01 -7.04
N LEU A 120 13.56 -8.61 -7.40
CA LEU A 120 12.95 -9.72 -6.63
C LEU A 120 13.33 -11.09 -7.18
N GLY A 121 14.02 -11.12 -8.30
CA GLY A 121 14.34 -12.37 -8.97
C GLY A 121 13.22 -12.88 -9.87
N THR A 122 12.10 -12.17 -9.95
CA THR A 122 10.94 -12.60 -10.76
C THR A 122 10.99 -12.10 -12.20
N GLY A 123 11.93 -11.21 -12.51
CA GLY A 123 11.99 -10.56 -13.82
C GLY A 123 11.19 -9.28 -13.91
N ASN A 124 10.33 -9.01 -12.95
CA ASN A 124 9.56 -7.77 -12.89
C ASN A 124 10.04 -6.95 -11.68
N ASN A 125 10.88 -5.95 -11.95
CA ASN A 125 11.49 -5.16 -10.90
C ASN A 125 10.63 -3.94 -10.49
N ASN A 126 9.55 -3.69 -11.22
CA ASN A 126 8.76 -2.48 -11.00
C ASN A 126 7.75 -2.62 -9.87
N LYS A 127 7.33 -3.84 -9.57
CA LYS A 127 6.21 -4.02 -8.64
C LYS A 127 6.19 -5.42 -8.05
N ILE A 128 5.54 -5.53 -6.90
CA ILE A 128 5.21 -6.80 -6.27
C ILE A 128 3.78 -7.13 -6.69
N ASN A 129 3.60 -8.18 -7.48
CA ASN A 129 2.28 -8.50 -8.04
C ASN A 129 1.67 -9.78 -7.47
N TRP A 130 2.06 -10.15 -6.25
CA TRP A 130 1.47 -11.27 -5.52
C TRP A 130 1.30 -10.86 -4.06
N ALA A 131 0.56 -11.65 -3.28
CA ALA A 131 0.37 -11.39 -1.86
C ALA A 131 1.59 -11.87 -1.08
N LEU A 132 2.43 -10.93 -0.65
CA LEU A 132 3.58 -11.23 0.20
C LEU A 132 3.10 -11.19 1.65
N THR A 133 2.71 -12.35 2.16
CA THR A 133 2.04 -12.45 3.45
C THR A 133 2.99 -12.64 4.63
N ASN A 134 4.24 -12.96 4.39
CA ASN A 134 5.22 -13.08 5.47
C ASN A 134 5.63 -11.69 5.92
N THR A 135 5.22 -11.32 7.13
CA THR A 135 5.42 -9.96 7.63
C THR A 135 6.89 -9.63 7.82
N GLN A 136 7.70 -10.59 8.25
CA GLN A 136 9.13 -10.33 8.44
C GLN A 136 9.83 -10.09 7.11
N GLU A 137 9.50 -10.88 6.08
CA GLU A 137 10.07 -10.67 4.75
C GLU A 137 9.66 -9.32 4.19
N LEU A 138 8.42 -8.92 4.43
CA LEU A 138 7.91 -7.64 3.95
C LEU A 138 8.63 -6.48 4.65
N ILE A 139 8.85 -6.58 5.95
CA ILE A 139 9.61 -5.57 6.71
C ILE A 139 11.04 -5.49 6.18
N ASP A 140 11.69 -6.63 5.98
CA ASP A 140 13.06 -6.68 5.50
C ASP A 140 13.18 -6.05 4.11
N LEU A 141 12.19 -6.29 3.27
CA LEU A 141 12.14 -5.75 1.91
C LEU A 141 12.02 -4.23 1.95
N ILE A 142 11.08 -3.72 2.75
CA ILE A 142 10.86 -2.26 2.88
C ILE A 142 12.11 -1.60 3.47
N GLU A 143 12.73 -2.23 4.46
CA GLU A 143 13.96 -1.70 5.05
C GLU A 143 15.08 -1.64 4.02
N THR A 144 15.19 -2.65 3.17
CA THR A 144 16.19 -2.67 2.09
C THR A 144 15.93 -1.53 1.11
N VAL A 145 14.67 -1.29 0.75
CA VAL A 145 14.29 -0.18 -0.11
C VAL A 145 14.69 1.15 0.53
N TYR A 146 14.38 1.32 1.81
CA TYR A 146 14.69 2.54 2.53
C TYR A 146 16.19 2.84 2.55
N ARG A 147 16.99 1.83 2.88
CA ARG A 147 18.45 2.00 2.94
C ARG A 147 19.02 2.35 1.58
N GLY A 148 18.60 1.64 0.53
CA GLY A 148 19.11 1.87 -0.82
C GLY A 148 18.68 3.23 -1.36
N ALA A 149 17.41 3.58 -1.16
CA ALA A 149 16.86 4.83 -1.66
C ALA A 149 17.53 6.04 -0.99
N ARG A 150 17.83 5.94 0.29
CA ARG A 150 18.54 7.02 1.00
C ARG A 150 19.94 7.24 0.46
N LYS A 151 20.55 6.22 -0.11
CA LYS A 151 21.87 6.33 -0.76
C LYS A 151 21.77 6.81 -2.20
N GLY A 152 20.56 7.12 -2.66
CA GLY A 152 20.33 7.63 -4.02
C GLY A 152 20.09 6.55 -5.06
N ARG A 153 19.90 5.30 -4.66
CA ARG A 153 19.67 4.20 -5.61
C ARG A 153 18.22 4.17 -6.07
N GLY A 154 18.02 3.94 -7.35
CA GLY A 154 16.69 3.72 -7.91
C GLY A 154 16.32 2.25 -8.05
N LEU A 155 17.27 1.36 -7.79
CA LEU A 155 17.07 -0.08 -7.85
C LEU A 155 17.77 -0.70 -6.65
N VAL A 156 17.03 -1.53 -5.90
CA VAL A 156 17.58 -2.26 -4.76
C VAL A 156 17.39 -3.75 -5.01
N VAL A 157 18.23 -4.58 -4.38
CA VAL A 157 18.16 -6.03 -4.52
C VAL A 157 17.45 -6.59 -3.29
N SER A 158 16.42 -7.40 -3.51
CA SER A 158 15.68 -8.04 -2.43
C SER A 158 16.59 -8.95 -1.61
N PRO A 159 16.45 -8.97 -0.29
CA PRO A 159 17.23 -9.90 0.54
C PRO A 159 16.87 -11.35 0.30
N LYS A 160 15.71 -11.61 -0.31
CA LYS A 160 15.28 -12.96 -0.66
C LYS A 160 14.93 -13.02 -2.14
N ASP A 161 15.27 -14.14 -2.77
CA ASP A 161 14.97 -14.37 -4.19
C ASP A 161 13.59 -15.02 -4.31
N TYR A 162 12.69 -14.38 -5.04
CA TYR A 162 11.32 -14.83 -5.25
C TYR A 162 11.12 -15.46 -6.64
N SER A 163 12.19 -15.87 -7.30
CA SER A 163 12.09 -16.46 -8.63
C SER A 163 11.31 -17.78 -8.57
N THR A 164 10.70 -18.14 -9.72
CA THR A 164 9.85 -19.33 -9.79
C THR A 164 10.60 -20.63 -9.55
N LYS A 165 11.91 -20.63 -9.73
CA LYS A 165 12.70 -21.85 -9.50
C LYS A 165 12.64 -22.35 -8.06
N TYR A 166 12.26 -21.50 -7.14
CA TYR A 166 12.11 -21.88 -5.73
C TYR A 166 10.71 -22.29 -5.35
N ARG A 167 9.81 -22.37 -6.31
CA ARG A 167 8.39 -22.68 -6.06
C ARG A 167 8.02 -24.10 -6.46
N TYR A 168 8.94 -24.86 -7.00
CA TYR A 168 8.71 -26.23 -7.44
C TYR A 168 9.13 -27.26 -6.43
#